data_aa93051401f458a7d42942ee245d4185
#
_entry.id   aa93051401f458a7d42942ee245d4185
#
_cell.length_a   1.000
_cell.length_b   1.000
_cell.length_c   1.000
_cell.angle_alpha   90.00
_cell.angle_beta   90.00
_cell.angle_gamma   90.00
#
_symmetry.space_group_name_H-M   'P 1'
#
loop_
_entity.id
_entity.type
_entity.pdbx_description
1 polymer ?
#
loop_
_entity_poly.entity_id
_entity_poly.type
_entity_poly.pdbx_seq_one_letter_code
_entity_poly.pdbx_strand_id
1 'polypeptide(L)'
;EIGVRLVGSEMCIRDSGYTAPEGAKSLEALNYYTNEMITIPLDSDLSALENAKKYFDRYNKLKRTYQALSSLIEETKMEIIHLDSIATSLDIATSESDLSQIKEELTESGYIKKCSTKKQKSAKSKPFHYVSSNGYDIYVGKNNYQNDELTFKMATGNDWWFHAKKMPGSHVIVKNKGGEMPDRVFEEAGKLAGYYSSGRDSDKLEIDYLQKKNVKKPAGSAPGFVVYYTNYSLTIHPDISGLTLVESSNT
;
A
#
# COMPACT_ATOMS: atom_id res chain seq x y z
N GLU A 1 16.45 3.52 -20.94
CA GLU A 1 17.41 4.33 -21.73
C GLU A 1 18.88 4.00 -21.41
N ILE A 2 19.32 4.06 -20.16
CA ILE A 2 20.73 3.79 -19.78
C ILE A 2 21.17 2.38 -20.19
N GLY A 3 20.30 1.37 -20.05
CA GLY A 3 20.58 -0.02 -20.38
C GLY A 3 20.81 -0.23 -21.88
N VAL A 4 19.95 0.32 -22.71
CA VAL A 4 20.02 0.21 -24.19
C VAL A 4 21.29 0.86 -24.72
N ARG A 5 21.69 2.02 -24.18
CA ARG A 5 22.92 2.73 -24.60
C ARG A 5 24.18 1.96 -24.23
N LEU A 6 24.26 1.35 -23.05
CA LEU A 6 25.45 0.60 -22.61
C LEU A 6 25.60 -0.74 -23.34
N VAL A 7 24.50 -1.48 -23.55
CA VAL A 7 24.49 -2.73 -24.32
C VAL A 7 24.78 -2.47 -25.79
N GLY A 8 24.19 -1.41 -26.36
CA GLY A 8 24.49 -0.97 -27.72
C GLY A 8 25.97 -0.63 -27.91
N SER A 9 26.57 0.09 -26.96
CA SER A 9 28.01 0.42 -27.02
C SER A 9 28.90 -0.82 -26.89
N GLU A 10 28.59 -1.76 -26.00
CA GLU A 10 29.32 -3.04 -25.86
C GLU A 10 29.28 -3.83 -27.16
N MET A 11 28.10 -4.01 -27.74
CA MET A 11 27.91 -4.76 -28.99
C MET A 11 28.66 -4.08 -30.15
N CYS A 12 28.55 -2.76 -30.27
CA CYS A 12 29.27 -2.00 -31.31
C CYS A 12 30.80 -2.10 -31.13
N ILE A 13 31.32 -2.05 -29.91
CA ILE A 13 32.77 -2.20 -29.64
C ILE A 13 33.22 -3.62 -30.02
N ARG A 14 32.44 -4.63 -29.70
CA ARG A 14 32.77 -6.03 -30.01
C ARG A 14 32.79 -6.31 -31.51
N ASP A 15 31.84 -5.73 -32.24
CA ASP A 15 31.70 -5.96 -33.67
C ASP A 15 32.62 -5.09 -34.53
N SER A 16 32.92 -3.86 -34.10
CA SER A 16 33.71 -2.89 -34.87
C SER A 16 35.01 -2.46 -34.19
N GLY A 17 35.26 -2.88 -32.93
CA GLY A 17 36.42 -2.42 -32.15
C GLY A 17 37.78 -2.82 -32.73
N TYR A 18 37.86 -3.89 -33.55
CA TYR A 18 39.06 -4.31 -34.22
C TYR A 18 39.50 -3.33 -35.35
N THR A 19 38.59 -2.41 -35.76
CA THR A 19 38.93 -1.34 -36.72
C THR A 19 39.56 -0.12 -36.06
N ALA A 20 39.46 -0.01 -34.73
CA ALA A 20 40.06 1.08 -33.98
C ALA A 20 41.56 0.86 -33.80
N PRO A 21 42.42 1.86 -34.02
CA PRO A 21 43.86 1.75 -33.75
C PRO A 21 44.11 1.55 -32.26
N GLU A 22 45.24 0.91 -31.91
CA GLU A 22 45.70 0.80 -30.51
C GLU A 22 45.83 2.20 -29.88
N GLY A 23 45.32 2.36 -28.64
CA GLY A 23 45.34 3.64 -27.94
C GLY A 23 44.27 4.63 -28.39
N ALA A 24 43.29 4.20 -29.20
CA ALA A 24 42.17 5.06 -29.59
C ALA A 24 41.36 5.50 -28.38
N LYS A 25 40.99 6.79 -28.30
CA LYS A 25 40.15 7.35 -27.24
C LYS A 25 38.66 7.29 -27.50
N SER A 26 38.28 6.95 -28.73
CA SER A 26 36.87 6.80 -29.14
C SER A 26 36.75 5.89 -30.37
N LEU A 27 35.56 5.31 -30.55
CA LEU A 27 35.16 4.52 -31.68
C LEU A 27 33.86 5.09 -32.23
N GLU A 28 33.79 5.33 -33.55
CA GLU A 28 32.53 5.61 -34.23
C GLU A 28 31.93 4.29 -34.72
N ALA A 29 30.69 4.04 -34.37
CA ALA A 29 30.00 2.83 -34.73
C ALA A 29 28.50 3.08 -34.93
N LEU A 30 27.88 2.24 -35.76
CA LEU A 30 26.44 2.27 -35.99
C LEU A 30 25.72 1.63 -34.80
N ASN A 31 24.84 2.37 -34.18
CA ASN A 31 23.95 1.82 -33.15
C ASN A 31 22.81 1.06 -33.82
N TYR A 32 22.81 -0.26 -33.75
CA TYR A 32 21.82 -1.13 -34.36
C TYR A 32 20.38 -0.95 -33.83
N TYR A 33 20.21 -0.35 -32.65
CA TYR A 33 18.88 -0.11 -32.07
C TYR A 33 18.24 1.18 -32.58
N THR A 34 19.04 2.22 -32.84
CA THR A 34 18.55 3.53 -33.29
C THR A 34 18.85 3.81 -34.76
N ASN A 35 19.69 2.97 -35.39
CA ASN A 35 20.23 3.15 -36.75
C ASN A 35 20.95 4.49 -36.95
N GLU A 36 21.61 5.00 -35.90
CA GLU A 36 22.37 6.25 -35.88
C GLU A 36 23.85 5.97 -35.61
N MET A 37 24.73 6.79 -36.20
CA MET A 37 26.15 6.77 -35.85
C MET A 37 26.35 7.35 -34.44
N ILE A 38 27.06 6.63 -33.59
CA ILE A 38 27.39 7.06 -32.22
C ILE A 38 28.90 7.04 -32.01
N THR A 39 29.39 7.99 -31.25
CA THR A 39 30.79 8.03 -30.77
C THR A 39 30.86 7.41 -29.37
N ILE A 40 31.59 6.31 -29.26
CA ILE A 40 31.75 5.56 -28.01
C ILE A 40 33.13 5.89 -27.42
N PRO A 41 33.20 6.47 -26.20
CA PRO A 41 34.47 6.69 -25.53
C PRO A 41 35.17 5.37 -25.21
N LEU A 42 36.46 5.28 -25.50
CA LEU A 42 37.31 4.16 -25.15
C LEU A 42 38.40 4.58 -24.15
N ASP A 43 38.81 3.63 -23.34
CA ASP A 43 39.99 3.72 -22.51
C ASP A 43 41.20 3.33 -23.36
N SER A 44 42.13 4.28 -23.58
CA SER A 44 43.28 4.08 -24.45
C SER A 44 44.27 3.02 -23.95
N ASP A 45 44.24 2.73 -22.65
CA ASP A 45 45.11 1.74 -22.01
C ASP A 45 44.56 0.32 -22.09
N LEU A 46 43.34 0.15 -22.65
CA LEU A 46 42.64 -1.11 -22.78
C LEU A 46 42.45 -1.49 -24.25
N SER A 47 42.54 -2.76 -24.53
CA SER A 47 42.15 -3.32 -25.85
C SER A 47 40.65 -3.12 -26.13
N ALA A 48 40.23 -3.25 -27.35
CA ALA A 48 38.81 -3.17 -27.75
C ALA A 48 37.94 -4.17 -26.96
N LEU A 49 38.41 -5.41 -26.75
CA LEU A 49 37.70 -6.43 -26.01
C LEU A 49 37.57 -6.09 -24.52
N GLU A 50 38.60 -5.52 -23.92
CA GLU A 50 38.58 -5.07 -22.52
C GLU A 50 37.65 -3.87 -22.33
N ASN A 51 37.63 -2.92 -23.28
CA ASN A 51 36.66 -1.83 -23.32
C ASN A 51 35.23 -2.36 -23.42
N ALA A 52 34.94 -3.31 -24.32
CA ALA A 52 33.63 -3.94 -24.43
C ALA A 52 33.22 -4.62 -23.12
N LYS A 53 34.13 -5.37 -22.48
CA LYS A 53 33.89 -5.99 -21.17
C LYS A 53 33.59 -4.97 -20.07
N LYS A 54 34.32 -3.84 -20.04
CA LYS A 54 34.10 -2.73 -19.08
C LYS A 54 32.68 -2.15 -19.23
N TYR A 55 32.18 -1.95 -20.47
CA TYR A 55 30.81 -1.52 -20.74
C TYR A 55 29.77 -2.56 -20.29
N PHE A 56 30.01 -3.82 -20.57
CA PHE A 56 29.14 -4.93 -20.18
C PHE A 56 29.05 -5.09 -18.65
N ASP A 57 30.19 -5.03 -17.94
CA ASP A 57 30.23 -5.11 -16.48
C ASP A 57 29.49 -3.93 -15.84
N ARG A 58 29.64 -2.73 -16.41
CA ARG A 58 28.90 -1.55 -15.97
C ARG A 58 27.40 -1.71 -16.18
N TYR A 59 26.98 -2.23 -17.33
CA TYR A 59 25.58 -2.53 -17.58
C TYR A 59 25.02 -3.53 -16.58
N ASN A 60 25.71 -4.64 -16.34
CA ASN A 60 25.28 -5.66 -15.40
C ASN A 60 25.20 -5.14 -13.95
N LYS A 61 26.14 -4.28 -13.55
CA LYS A 61 26.10 -3.61 -12.25
C LYS A 61 24.86 -2.72 -12.14
N LEU A 62 24.59 -1.87 -13.13
CA LEU A 62 23.45 -0.96 -13.13
C LEU A 62 22.12 -1.73 -13.18
N LYS A 63 22.04 -2.79 -13.98
CA LYS A 63 20.84 -3.65 -14.05
C LYS A 63 20.52 -4.29 -12.69
N ARG A 64 21.52 -4.88 -12.02
CA ARG A 64 21.34 -5.46 -10.66
C ARG A 64 20.95 -4.39 -9.64
N THR A 65 21.61 -3.23 -9.68
CA THR A 65 21.28 -2.11 -8.79
C THR A 65 19.85 -1.62 -9.02
N TYR A 66 19.42 -1.46 -10.27
CA TYR A 66 18.06 -1.06 -10.61
C TYR A 66 17.02 -2.05 -10.09
N GLN A 67 17.26 -3.36 -10.30
CA GLN A 67 16.36 -4.40 -9.80
C GLN A 67 16.25 -4.39 -8.26
N ALA A 68 17.38 -4.30 -7.56
CA ALA A 68 17.40 -4.25 -6.10
C ALA A 68 16.72 -2.98 -5.55
N LEU A 69 16.98 -1.82 -6.16
CA LEU A 69 16.35 -0.55 -5.75
C LEU A 69 14.85 -0.56 -6.03
N SER A 70 14.41 -1.13 -7.16
CA SER A 70 12.98 -1.22 -7.48
C SER A 70 12.23 -2.05 -6.44
N SER A 71 12.77 -3.19 -6.00
CA SER A 71 12.19 -4.00 -4.93
C SER A 71 12.14 -3.23 -3.61
N LEU A 72 13.25 -2.61 -3.23
CA LEU A 72 13.35 -1.85 -1.97
C LEU A 72 12.38 -0.65 -1.93
N ILE A 73 12.18 0.02 -3.07
CA ILE A 73 11.21 1.13 -3.17
C ILE A 73 9.80 0.64 -2.90
N GLU A 74 9.39 -0.51 -3.47
CA GLU A 74 8.04 -1.04 -3.24
C GLU A 74 7.87 -1.51 -1.78
N GLU A 75 8.86 -2.16 -1.20
CA GLU A 75 8.85 -2.53 0.22
C GLU A 75 8.70 -1.30 1.13
N THR A 76 9.50 -0.26 0.89
CA THR A 76 9.45 1.00 1.68
C THR A 76 8.10 1.72 1.51
N LYS A 77 7.52 1.74 0.31
CA LYS A 77 6.18 2.29 0.10
C LYS A 77 5.11 1.57 0.93
N MET A 78 5.15 0.24 0.95
CA MET A 78 4.22 -0.56 1.75
C MET A 78 4.39 -0.30 3.25
N GLU A 79 5.63 -0.11 3.70
CA GLU A 79 5.92 0.23 5.10
C GLU A 79 5.39 1.63 5.47
N ILE A 80 5.53 2.62 4.60
CA ILE A 80 4.95 3.96 4.79
C ILE A 80 3.42 3.87 4.90
N ILE A 81 2.76 3.17 3.97
CA ILE A 81 1.30 2.98 4.01
C ILE A 81 0.86 2.34 5.33
N HIS A 82 1.60 1.35 5.83
CA HIS A 82 1.31 0.71 7.11
C HIS A 82 1.48 1.68 8.29
N LEU A 83 2.56 2.46 8.33
CA LEU A 83 2.77 3.46 9.38
C LEU A 83 1.71 4.57 9.35
N ASP A 84 1.29 5.03 8.17
CA ASP A 84 0.21 6.01 8.02
C ASP A 84 -1.13 5.44 8.55
N SER A 85 -1.39 4.14 8.33
CA SER A 85 -2.58 3.49 8.87
C SER A 85 -2.56 3.39 10.40
N ILE A 86 -1.38 3.15 10.99
CA ILE A 86 -1.19 3.17 12.45
C ILE A 86 -1.36 4.59 13.01
N ALA A 87 -0.82 5.61 12.34
CA ALA A 87 -1.02 7.01 12.72
C ALA A 87 -2.52 7.37 12.75
N THR A 88 -3.25 7.00 11.70
CA THR A 88 -4.72 7.17 11.65
C THR A 88 -5.42 6.42 12.78
N SER A 89 -4.97 5.22 13.13
CA SER A 89 -5.53 4.44 14.25
C SER A 89 -5.29 5.14 15.60
N LEU A 90 -4.15 5.85 15.77
CA LEU A 90 -3.88 6.65 16.96
C LEU A 90 -4.85 7.84 17.09
N ASP A 91 -5.18 8.49 15.97
CA ASP A 91 -6.15 9.59 15.95
C ASP A 91 -7.59 9.13 16.25
N ILE A 92 -7.90 7.86 15.96
CA ILE A 92 -9.21 7.23 16.21
C ILE A 92 -9.32 6.70 17.64
N ALA A 93 -8.20 6.38 18.29
CA ALA A 93 -8.17 5.77 19.61
C ALA A 93 -8.84 6.65 20.68
N THR A 94 -9.78 6.07 21.45
CA THR A 94 -10.54 6.77 22.50
C THR A 94 -10.30 6.19 23.90
N SER A 95 -9.59 5.07 23.99
CA SER A 95 -9.37 4.36 25.26
C SER A 95 -7.95 3.81 25.39
N GLU A 96 -7.52 3.53 26.63
CA GLU A 96 -6.24 2.88 26.90
C GLU A 96 -6.15 1.49 26.25
N SER A 97 -7.27 0.78 26.14
CA SER A 97 -7.32 -0.53 25.47
C SER A 97 -7.07 -0.40 23.96
N ASP A 98 -7.50 0.71 23.32
CA ASP A 98 -7.21 0.99 21.92
C ASP A 98 -5.70 1.22 21.72
N LEU A 99 -5.10 2.05 22.56
CA LEU A 99 -3.65 2.32 22.55
C LEU A 99 -2.82 1.06 22.81
N SER A 100 -3.30 0.17 23.69
CA SER A 100 -2.63 -1.10 23.97
C SER A 100 -2.57 -2.01 22.74
N GLN A 101 -3.65 -2.08 21.93
CA GLN A 101 -3.67 -2.85 20.69
C GLN A 101 -2.76 -2.26 19.63
N ILE A 102 -2.73 -0.92 19.49
CA ILE A 102 -1.82 -0.24 18.55
C ILE A 102 -0.36 -0.47 18.96
N LYS A 103 -0.05 -0.41 20.27
CA LYS A 103 1.28 -0.74 20.78
C LYS A 103 1.67 -2.20 20.50
N GLU A 104 0.73 -3.14 20.58
CA GLU A 104 0.96 -4.54 20.24
C GLU A 104 1.31 -4.67 18.75
N GLU A 105 0.57 -4.00 17.86
CA GLU A 105 0.84 -3.96 16.41
C GLU A 105 2.23 -3.39 16.09
N LEU A 106 2.60 -2.24 16.67
CA LEU A 106 3.93 -1.64 16.51
C LEU A 106 5.05 -2.57 17.00
N THR A 107 4.78 -3.34 18.06
CA THR A 107 5.75 -4.29 18.63
C THR A 107 5.90 -5.53 17.75
N GLU A 108 4.80 -6.07 17.23
CA GLU A 108 4.80 -7.24 16.35
C GLU A 108 5.41 -6.93 14.98
N SER A 109 5.18 -5.72 14.48
CA SER A 109 5.78 -5.20 13.24
C SER A 109 7.25 -4.79 13.40
N GLY A 110 7.81 -4.83 14.64
CA GLY A 110 9.22 -4.56 14.90
C GLY A 110 9.60 -3.08 15.01
N TYR A 111 8.65 -2.14 14.97
CA TYR A 111 8.92 -0.70 15.11
C TYR A 111 9.30 -0.31 16.53
N ILE A 112 8.78 -1.01 17.54
CA ILE A 112 9.17 -0.81 18.94
C ILE A 112 9.63 -2.13 19.57
N LYS A 113 10.59 -2.02 20.51
CA LYS A 113 11.14 -3.20 21.20
C LYS A 113 10.11 -3.82 22.14
N LYS A 114 10.04 -5.16 22.18
CA LYS A 114 9.28 -5.88 23.19
C LYS A 114 9.81 -5.52 24.59
N CYS A 115 8.96 -4.93 25.40
CA CYS A 115 9.28 -4.73 26.83
C CYS A 115 8.94 -6.03 27.59
N SER A 116 9.86 -6.53 28.41
CA SER A 116 9.72 -7.79 29.16
C SER A 116 8.80 -7.69 30.40
N THR A 117 8.02 -6.64 30.52
CA THR A 117 7.03 -6.49 31.59
C THR A 117 5.92 -7.54 31.43
N LYS A 118 5.53 -8.17 32.54
CA LYS A 118 4.44 -9.15 32.58
C LYS A 118 3.22 -8.59 31.83
N LYS A 119 2.73 -9.32 30.81
CA LYS A 119 1.49 -8.97 30.09
C LYS A 119 0.36 -8.83 31.13
N GLN A 120 0.02 -7.60 31.46
CA GLN A 120 -1.28 -7.32 32.04
C GLN A 120 -2.30 -7.60 30.95
N LYS A 121 -3.23 -8.51 31.17
CA LYS A 121 -4.34 -8.76 30.23
C LYS A 121 -5.20 -7.51 30.22
N SER A 122 -4.91 -6.57 29.34
CA SER A 122 -5.83 -5.47 29.07
C SER A 122 -7.10 -6.04 28.43
N ALA A 123 -8.25 -5.51 28.80
CA ALA A 123 -9.51 -5.83 28.13
C ALA A 123 -9.34 -5.54 26.63
N LYS A 124 -9.78 -6.46 25.78
CA LYS A 124 -9.73 -6.23 24.33
C LYS A 124 -10.65 -5.06 23.97
N SER A 125 -10.11 -4.06 23.28
CA SER A 125 -10.91 -3.02 22.68
C SER A 125 -11.93 -3.61 21.71
N LYS A 126 -13.14 -3.04 21.68
CA LYS A 126 -14.21 -3.43 20.75
C LYS A 126 -14.32 -2.37 19.64
N PRO A 127 -14.70 -2.76 18.41
CA PRO A 127 -15.00 -1.81 17.35
C PRO A 127 -16.16 -0.90 17.75
N PHE A 128 -16.27 0.26 17.10
CA PHE A 128 -17.46 1.08 17.23
C PHE A 128 -18.67 0.36 16.62
N HIS A 129 -19.81 0.47 17.29
CA HIS A 129 -21.08 -0.06 16.81
C HIS A 129 -22.06 1.11 16.64
N TYR A 130 -22.52 1.31 15.43
CA TYR A 130 -23.51 2.32 15.07
C TYR A 130 -24.78 1.62 14.60
N VAL A 131 -25.90 2.31 14.72
CA VAL A 131 -27.17 1.89 14.11
C VAL A 131 -27.59 2.97 13.12
N SER A 132 -27.81 2.56 11.87
CA SER A 132 -28.30 3.47 10.82
C SER A 132 -29.72 3.94 11.11
N SER A 133 -30.13 5.01 10.43
CA SER A 133 -31.51 5.53 10.52
C SER A 133 -32.56 4.48 10.12
N ASN A 134 -32.19 3.48 9.31
CA ASN A 134 -33.03 2.37 8.91
C ASN A 134 -32.84 1.11 9.79
N GLY A 135 -32.15 1.23 10.92
CA GLY A 135 -31.95 0.17 11.90
C GLY A 135 -30.90 -0.87 11.53
N TYR A 136 -30.04 -0.64 10.52
CA TYR A 136 -28.94 -1.53 10.18
C TYR A 136 -27.77 -1.36 11.13
N ASP A 137 -27.15 -2.47 11.55
CA ASP A 137 -25.96 -2.48 12.37
C ASP A 137 -24.74 -2.16 11.49
N ILE A 138 -23.95 -1.17 11.92
CA ILE A 138 -22.73 -0.72 11.26
C ILE A 138 -21.59 -0.82 12.26
N TYR A 139 -20.54 -1.53 11.89
CA TYR A 139 -19.35 -1.71 12.72
C TYR A 139 -18.15 -1.00 12.09
N VAL A 140 -17.37 -0.30 12.91
CA VAL A 140 -16.20 0.48 12.48
C VAL A 140 -14.98 0.03 13.26
N GLY A 141 -13.93 -0.40 12.57
CA GLY A 141 -12.68 -0.81 13.19
C GLY A 141 -11.86 0.38 13.64
N LYS A 142 -11.28 0.32 14.83
CA LYS A 142 -10.46 1.39 15.42
C LYS A 142 -8.97 1.26 15.08
N ASN A 143 -8.53 0.08 14.65
CA ASN A 143 -7.15 -0.22 14.29
C ASN A 143 -7.10 -1.36 13.29
N ASN A 144 -5.91 -1.66 12.76
CA ASN A 144 -5.74 -2.64 11.71
C ASN A 144 -6.12 -4.07 12.11
N TYR A 145 -5.92 -4.46 13.38
CA TYR A 145 -6.37 -5.77 13.88
C TYR A 145 -7.89 -5.88 13.88
N GLN A 146 -8.59 -4.82 14.32
CA GLN A 146 -10.06 -4.78 14.29
C GLN A 146 -10.59 -4.71 12.86
N ASN A 147 -9.92 -4.00 11.96
CA ASN A 147 -10.24 -3.98 10.54
C ASN A 147 -10.22 -5.40 9.95
N ASP A 148 -9.19 -6.18 10.28
CA ASP A 148 -9.10 -7.59 9.87
C ASP A 148 -10.19 -8.45 10.51
N GLU A 149 -10.41 -8.31 11.81
CA GLU A 149 -11.39 -9.09 12.56
C GLU A 149 -12.81 -8.83 12.04
N LEU A 150 -13.16 -7.57 11.83
CA LEU A 150 -14.44 -7.19 11.23
C LEU A 150 -14.63 -7.78 9.84
N THR A 151 -13.62 -7.63 8.97
CA THR A 151 -13.73 -8.01 7.58
C THR A 151 -13.70 -9.52 7.39
N PHE A 152 -12.84 -10.25 8.12
CA PHE A 152 -12.57 -11.66 7.81
C PHE A 152 -13.14 -12.66 8.80
N LYS A 153 -13.53 -12.21 10.01
CA LYS A 153 -14.13 -13.09 11.02
C LYS A 153 -15.60 -12.77 11.29
N MET A 154 -15.96 -11.48 11.38
CA MET A 154 -17.30 -11.05 11.75
C MET A 154 -18.23 -10.89 10.55
N ALA A 155 -17.72 -10.33 9.45
CA ALA A 155 -18.52 -10.09 8.26
C ALA A 155 -18.79 -11.38 7.46
N THR A 156 -20.03 -11.55 7.00
CA THR A 156 -20.45 -12.60 6.07
C THR A 156 -20.30 -12.15 4.62
N GLY A 157 -20.35 -13.06 3.66
CA GLY A 157 -20.12 -12.74 2.25
C GLY A 157 -21.07 -11.69 1.67
N ASN A 158 -22.28 -11.58 2.20
CA ASN A 158 -23.33 -10.65 1.73
C ASN A 158 -23.33 -9.31 2.48
N ASP A 159 -22.54 -9.15 3.55
CA ASP A 159 -22.38 -7.88 4.23
C ASP A 159 -21.64 -6.90 3.32
N TRP A 160 -21.86 -5.61 3.54
CA TRP A 160 -21.22 -4.55 2.78
C TRP A 160 -20.01 -4.00 3.53
N TRP A 161 -18.92 -3.86 2.81
CA TRP A 161 -17.65 -3.30 3.26
C TRP A 161 -17.43 -1.94 2.62
N PHE A 162 -16.98 -0.95 3.41
CA PHE A 162 -16.69 0.41 2.98
C PHE A 162 -15.31 0.83 3.49
N HIS A 163 -14.63 1.66 2.70
CA HIS A 163 -13.33 2.24 3.06
C HIS A 163 -13.05 3.52 2.28
N ALA A 164 -12.35 4.47 2.90
CA ALA A 164 -11.90 5.69 2.22
C ALA A 164 -10.90 5.35 1.10
N LYS A 165 -11.16 5.85 -0.09
CA LYS A 165 -10.41 5.48 -1.29
C LYS A 165 -8.98 6.03 -1.26
N LYS A 166 -7.99 5.14 -1.44
CA LYS A 166 -6.55 5.48 -1.52
C LYS A 166 -5.98 6.23 -0.32
N MET A 167 -6.56 6.12 0.84
CA MET A 167 -6.07 6.73 2.07
C MET A 167 -6.25 5.80 3.27
N PRO A 168 -5.45 5.96 4.34
CA PRO A 168 -5.63 5.22 5.58
C PRO A 168 -6.98 5.50 6.24
N GLY A 169 -7.61 4.45 6.78
CA GLY A 169 -8.90 4.57 7.44
C GLY A 169 -9.43 3.26 7.99
N SER A 170 -10.61 3.34 8.58
CA SER A 170 -11.32 2.21 9.16
C SER A 170 -12.02 1.37 8.10
N HIS A 171 -12.05 0.06 8.30
CA HIS A 171 -13.02 -0.79 7.63
C HIS A 171 -14.38 -0.61 8.30
N VAL A 172 -15.38 -0.30 7.50
CA VAL A 172 -16.76 -0.17 7.96
C VAL A 172 -17.57 -1.33 7.36
N ILE A 173 -18.25 -2.07 8.24
CA ILE A 173 -19.05 -3.22 7.86
C ILE A 173 -20.51 -2.94 8.17
N VAL A 174 -21.37 -3.02 7.16
CA VAL A 174 -22.84 -2.99 7.33
C VAL A 174 -23.36 -4.41 7.28
N LYS A 175 -24.05 -4.83 8.33
CA LYS A 175 -24.68 -6.15 8.40
C LYS A 175 -25.91 -6.20 7.50
N ASN A 176 -25.90 -7.12 6.53
CA ASN A 176 -27.02 -7.31 5.63
C ASN A 176 -28.17 -8.04 6.36
N LYS A 177 -29.36 -7.47 6.32
CA LYS A 177 -30.57 -8.06 6.91
C LYS A 177 -31.41 -8.90 5.93
N GLY A 178 -30.90 -9.07 4.70
CA GLY A 178 -31.65 -9.64 3.59
C GLY A 178 -32.46 -8.56 2.84
N GLY A 179 -32.67 -8.78 1.56
CA GLY A 179 -33.30 -7.79 0.69
C GLY A 179 -32.37 -6.68 0.21
N GLU A 180 -32.94 -5.69 -0.42
CA GLU A 180 -32.22 -4.51 -0.93
C GLU A 180 -31.94 -3.52 0.19
N MET A 181 -30.70 -3.08 0.32
CA MET A 181 -30.31 -2.11 1.34
C MET A 181 -30.63 -0.69 0.84
N PRO A 182 -31.30 0.15 1.65
CA PRO A 182 -31.65 1.52 1.27
C PRO A 182 -30.41 2.38 0.99
N ASP A 183 -30.45 3.26 0.00
CA ASP A 183 -29.36 4.19 -0.38
C ASP A 183 -28.85 5.01 0.82
N ARG A 184 -29.75 5.42 1.69
CA ARG A 184 -29.40 6.17 2.90
C ARG A 184 -28.44 5.41 3.82
N VAL A 185 -28.53 4.09 3.89
CA VAL A 185 -27.62 3.27 4.69
C VAL A 185 -26.21 3.26 4.05
N PHE A 186 -26.13 3.27 2.70
CA PHE A 186 -24.85 3.41 2.00
C PHE A 186 -24.20 4.77 2.29
N GLU A 187 -24.99 5.85 2.27
CA GLU A 187 -24.50 7.19 2.61
C GLU A 187 -24.00 7.27 4.06
N GLU A 188 -24.77 6.75 5.01
CA GLU A 188 -24.43 6.74 6.44
C GLU A 188 -23.16 5.92 6.71
N ALA A 189 -23.03 4.75 6.12
CA ALA A 189 -21.81 3.94 6.22
C ALA A 189 -20.62 4.61 5.54
N GLY A 190 -20.83 5.26 4.40
CA GLY A 190 -19.82 6.05 3.72
C GLY A 190 -19.32 7.21 4.57
N LYS A 191 -20.22 7.96 5.23
CA LYS A 191 -19.88 9.04 6.16
C LYS A 191 -19.00 8.53 7.31
N LEU A 192 -19.33 7.38 7.88
CA LEU A 192 -18.51 6.75 8.92
C LEU A 192 -17.12 6.36 8.38
N ALA A 193 -17.03 5.77 7.18
CA ALA A 193 -15.75 5.44 6.58
C ALA A 193 -14.88 6.68 6.30
N GLY A 194 -15.50 7.78 5.88
CA GLY A 194 -14.82 9.06 5.69
C GLY A 194 -14.37 9.70 7.00
N TYR A 195 -15.23 9.74 8.01
CA TYR A 195 -14.93 10.32 9.31
C TYR A 195 -13.80 9.58 10.04
N TYR A 196 -13.76 8.26 9.96
CA TYR A 196 -12.71 7.41 10.53
C TYR A 196 -11.58 7.12 9.54
N SER A 197 -11.15 8.15 8.81
CA SER A 197 -10.02 8.12 7.90
C SER A 197 -9.13 9.35 8.08
N SER A 198 -7.95 9.31 7.48
CA SER A 198 -7.05 10.47 7.41
C SER A 198 -7.64 11.67 6.66
N GLY A 199 -8.72 11.48 5.93
CA GLY A 199 -9.42 12.51 5.17
C GLY A 199 -10.59 13.18 5.90
N ARG A 200 -10.78 12.94 7.21
CA ARG A 200 -11.94 13.43 7.99
C ARG A 200 -12.27 14.92 7.84
N ASP A 201 -11.25 15.75 7.62
CA ASP A 201 -11.40 17.20 7.54
C ASP A 201 -11.60 17.71 6.09
N SER A 202 -11.77 16.80 5.14
CA SER A 202 -12.00 17.14 3.74
C SER A 202 -13.49 17.42 3.47
N ASP A 203 -13.79 18.40 2.62
CA ASP A 203 -15.17 18.69 2.24
C ASP A 203 -15.85 17.55 1.48
N LYS A 204 -15.08 16.81 0.69
CA LYS A 204 -15.57 15.70 -0.13
C LYS A 204 -14.55 14.57 -0.14
N LEU A 205 -15.03 13.36 0.09
CA LEU A 205 -14.26 12.14 0.05
C LEU A 205 -14.91 11.10 -0.85
N GLU A 206 -14.06 10.38 -1.61
CA GLU A 206 -14.48 9.17 -2.31
C GLU A 206 -14.36 7.96 -1.36
N ILE A 207 -15.44 7.21 -1.25
CA ILE A 207 -15.52 5.98 -0.45
C ILE A 207 -15.77 4.82 -1.40
N ASP A 208 -14.89 3.85 -1.37
CA ASP A 208 -15.08 2.58 -2.08
C ASP A 208 -15.94 1.65 -1.23
N TYR A 209 -16.91 0.98 -1.87
CA TYR A 209 -17.76 0.02 -1.20
C TYR A 209 -18.08 -1.18 -2.11
N LEU A 210 -18.20 -2.34 -1.49
CA LEU A 210 -18.49 -3.59 -2.19
C LEU A 210 -18.97 -4.66 -1.20
N GLN A 211 -19.54 -5.73 -1.72
CA GLN A 211 -19.86 -6.89 -0.88
C GLN A 211 -18.58 -7.55 -0.37
N LYS A 212 -18.57 -7.94 0.90
CA LYS A 212 -17.40 -8.54 1.59
C LYS A 212 -16.81 -9.74 0.84
N LYS A 213 -17.60 -10.54 0.15
CA LYS A 213 -17.12 -11.69 -0.65
C LYS A 213 -16.05 -11.32 -1.68
N ASN A 214 -16.03 -10.06 -2.15
CA ASN A 214 -15.08 -9.54 -3.13
C ASN A 214 -13.81 -8.92 -2.49
N VAL A 215 -13.75 -8.84 -1.15
CA VAL A 215 -12.59 -8.35 -0.40
C VAL A 215 -11.68 -9.54 -0.07
N LYS A 216 -10.42 -9.46 -0.43
CA LYS A 216 -9.42 -10.52 -0.21
C LYS A 216 -8.24 -10.00 0.60
N LYS A 217 -7.64 -10.89 1.40
CA LYS A 217 -6.39 -10.62 2.10
C LYS A 217 -5.26 -11.39 1.42
N PRO A 218 -4.24 -10.71 0.86
CA PRO A 218 -3.06 -11.38 0.33
C PRO A 218 -2.29 -12.11 1.45
N ALA A 219 -1.72 -13.26 1.13
CA ALA A 219 -0.90 -13.98 2.09
C ALA A 219 0.32 -13.15 2.51
N GLY A 220 0.60 -13.09 3.82
CA GLY A 220 1.74 -12.33 4.35
C GLY A 220 1.56 -10.81 4.39
N SER A 221 0.39 -10.27 4.03
CA SER A 221 0.14 -8.83 4.13
C SER A 221 -0.03 -8.37 5.59
N ALA A 222 0.32 -7.11 5.85
CA ALA A 222 0.12 -6.46 7.15
C ALA A 222 -1.35 -6.50 7.59
N PRO A 223 -1.64 -6.38 8.91
CA PRO A 223 -3.00 -6.22 9.40
C PRO A 223 -3.70 -5.03 8.73
N GLY A 224 -4.99 -5.14 8.46
CA GLY A 224 -5.79 -4.11 7.80
C GLY A 224 -5.61 -4.00 6.29
N PHE A 225 -4.57 -4.60 5.70
CA PHE A 225 -4.35 -4.55 4.27
C PHE A 225 -5.26 -5.54 3.52
N VAL A 226 -5.97 -5.02 2.51
CA VAL A 226 -6.89 -5.79 1.67
C VAL A 226 -6.74 -5.42 0.20
N VAL A 227 -7.16 -6.32 -0.68
CA VAL A 227 -7.25 -6.08 -2.13
C VAL A 227 -8.65 -6.41 -2.62
N TYR A 228 -9.11 -5.60 -3.57
CA TYR A 228 -10.36 -5.80 -4.29
C TYR A 228 -10.20 -5.28 -5.73
N TYR A 229 -10.95 -5.84 -6.67
CA TYR A 229 -10.81 -5.50 -8.10
C TYR A 229 -12.06 -4.86 -8.68
N THR A 230 -13.22 -5.11 -8.06
CA THR A 230 -14.49 -4.55 -8.49
C THR A 230 -15.15 -3.87 -7.31
N ASN A 231 -15.31 -2.56 -7.39
CA ASN A 231 -15.95 -1.77 -6.34
C ASN A 231 -16.87 -0.73 -6.96
N TYR A 232 -17.79 -0.27 -6.15
CA TYR A 232 -18.53 0.96 -6.37
C TYR A 232 -17.84 2.08 -5.57
N SER A 233 -18.06 3.33 -5.97
CA SER A 233 -17.56 4.49 -5.22
C SER A 233 -18.70 5.48 -5.04
N LEU A 234 -18.74 6.10 -3.88
CA LEU A 234 -19.66 7.21 -3.59
C LEU A 234 -18.85 8.40 -3.06
N THR A 235 -19.33 9.61 -3.32
CA THR A 235 -18.73 10.82 -2.80
C THR A 235 -19.58 11.33 -1.64
N ILE A 236 -18.93 11.54 -0.48
CA ILE A 236 -19.60 11.97 0.75
C ILE A 236 -18.90 13.19 1.38
N HIS A 237 -19.63 13.88 2.24
CA HIS A 237 -19.06 14.77 3.26
C HIS A 237 -18.98 13.97 4.56
N PRO A 238 -17.81 13.92 5.24
CA PRO A 238 -17.58 13.06 6.41
C PRO A 238 -18.21 13.63 7.70
N ASP A 239 -19.52 13.91 7.65
CA ASP A 239 -20.31 14.39 8.78
C ASP A 239 -21.16 13.25 9.35
N ILE A 240 -20.87 12.87 10.59
CA ILE A 240 -21.58 11.83 11.33
C ILE A 240 -22.64 12.37 12.28
N SER A 241 -22.94 13.68 12.25
CA SER A 241 -24.03 14.27 13.01
C SER A 241 -25.35 13.58 12.67
N GLY A 242 -26.03 13.07 13.67
CA GLY A 242 -27.28 12.31 13.51
C GLY A 242 -27.13 10.79 13.38
N LEU A 243 -25.90 10.22 13.43
CA LEU A 243 -25.68 8.79 13.56
C LEU A 243 -25.59 8.39 15.05
N THR A 244 -26.26 7.32 15.41
CA THR A 244 -26.33 6.87 16.81
C THR A 244 -25.24 5.84 17.10
N LEU A 245 -24.25 6.23 17.92
CA LEU A 245 -23.28 5.30 18.49
C LEU A 245 -23.98 4.49 19.60
N VAL A 246 -23.92 3.17 19.50
CA VAL A 246 -24.38 2.27 20.56
C VAL A 246 -23.28 2.17 21.60
N GLU A 247 -23.50 2.78 22.76
CA GLU A 247 -22.57 2.61 23.89
C GLU A 247 -22.54 1.12 24.28
N SER A 248 -21.35 0.52 24.24
CA SER A 248 -21.18 -0.81 24.82
C SER A 248 -21.31 -0.66 26.35
N SER A 249 -22.45 -1.04 26.91
CA SER A 249 -22.58 -1.22 28.37
C SER A 249 -21.44 -2.13 28.83
N ASN A 250 -20.51 -1.54 29.58
CA ASN A 250 -19.52 -2.30 30.34
C ASN A 250 -20.27 -3.10 31.40
N THR A 251 -20.54 -4.38 31.09
CA THR A 251 -20.96 -5.37 32.11
C THR A 251 -19.74 -6.22 32.42
#